data_7ef8571b9c0c7ad8badce154fab99942
#
_entry.id   7ef8571b9c0c7ad8badce154fab99942
#
_cell.length_a   1.000
_cell.length_b   1.000
_cell.length_c   1.000
_cell.angle_alpha   90.00
_cell.angle_beta   90.00
_cell.angle_gamma   90.00
#
_symmetry.space_group_name_H-M   'P 1'
#
loop_
_entity.id
_entity.type
_entity.pdbx_description
1 polymer ?
#
loop_
_entity_poly.entity_id
_entity_poly.type
_entity_poly.pdbx_seq_one_letter_code
_entity_poly.pdbx_strand_id
1 'polypeptide(L)'
;MTDVSHPSRPVTLITGASGGIGAALARRLAPTHDLVLGGRGGAALDALCAELGATPLRLDLTRPETFAAALGSLGRVTHVVHNAGVVELGAVETQAHEVWTHTLTVNTVAPAELTRLLLPSVRRERGTVVFVNSGAGLTANPGWASYAASKHALKALADALRGEEAGHGVRVSSVYPGRTATEMQRKVRAQEGAAYDPAAFIDPETVAATIAFVLDAPRDAVLTDVTVRPGPGQ
;
A
#
# COMPACT_ATOMS: atom_id res chain seq x y z
N MET A 1 -43.10 0.79 -7.74
CA MET A 1 -42.14 0.56 -6.66
C MET A 1 -40.76 0.57 -7.32
N THR A 2 -40.07 1.70 -7.26
CA THR A 2 -38.70 1.83 -7.75
C THR A 2 -37.81 1.15 -6.75
N ASP A 3 -37.23 0.04 -7.16
CA ASP A 3 -36.17 -0.68 -6.40
C ASP A 3 -34.98 0.29 -6.23
N VAL A 4 -34.88 0.90 -5.07
CA VAL A 4 -33.71 1.71 -4.70
C VAL A 4 -32.62 0.71 -4.33
N SER A 5 -31.94 0.17 -5.35
CA SER A 5 -30.71 -0.59 -5.11
C SER A 5 -29.73 0.32 -4.39
N HIS A 6 -29.54 0.10 -3.09
CA HIS A 6 -28.44 0.76 -2.37
C HIS A 6 -27.15 0.44 -3.13
N PRO A 7 -26.34 1.45 -3.47
CA PRO A 7 -25.06 1.18 -4.13
C PRO A 7 -24.26 0.21 -3.26
N SER A 8 -23.86 -0.91 -3.85
CA SER A 8 -23.07 -1.91 -3.14
C SER A 8 -21.77 -1.26 -2.66
N ARG A 9 -21.41 -1.52 -1.40
CA ARG A 9 -20.17 -0.98 -0.79
C ARG A 9 -18.96 -1.28 -1.70
N PRO A 10 -18.03 -0.34 -1.90
CA PRO A 10 -16.82 -0.62 -2.67
C PRO A 10 -15.98 -1.71 -1.99
N VAL A 11 -15.44 -2.64 -2.78
CA VAL A 11 -14.53 -3.68 -2.29
C VAL A 11 -13.10 -3.15 -2.39
N THR A 12 -12.41 -3.06 -1.25
CA THR A 12 -11.04 -2.54 -1.19
C THR A 12 -10.05 -3.61 -0.74
N LEU A 13 -9.09 -3.91 -1.62
CA LEU A 13 -7.97 -4.78 -1.29
C LEU A 13 -6.83 -3.94 -0.72
N ILE A 14 -6.33 -4.34 0.47
CA ILE A 14 -5.20 -3.69 1.15
C ILE A 14 -4.08 -4.71 1.36
N THR A 15 -2.91 -4.51 0.77
CA THR A 15 -1.73 -5.36 1.05
C THR A 15 -0.99 -4.88 2.29
N GLY A 16 -0.37 -5.83 3.03
CA GLY A 16 0.33 -5.50 4.27
C GLY A 16 -0.60 -5.03 5.39
N ALA A 17 -1.81 -5.60 5.43
CA ALA A 17 -2.85 -5.18 6.36
C ALA A 17 -2.65 -5.64 7.81
N SER A 18 -1.70 -6.55 8.08
CA SER A 18 -1.50 -7.13 9.41
C SER A 18 -0.94 -6.19 10.48
N GLY A 19 -0.57 -4.95 10.12
CA GLY A 19 -0.04 -3.98 11.08
C GLY A 19 0.21 -2.60 10.49
N GLY A 20 0.65 -1.68 11.32
CA GLY A 20 1.02 -0.31 10.95
C GLY A 20 -0.08 0.42 10.17
N ILE A 21 0.30 1.09 9.10
CA ILE A 21 -0.60 1.87 8.24
C ILE A 21 -1.74 0.99 7.68
N GLY A 22 -1.44 -0.25 7.27
CA GLY A 22 -2.43 -1.13 6.66
C GLY A 22 -3.55 -1.53 7.62
N ALA A 23 -3.23 -1.83 8.88
CA ALA A 23 -4.23 -2.15 9.89
C ALA A 23 -5.06 -0.93 10.30
N ALA A 24 -4.43 0.24 10.44
CA ALA A 24 -5.13 1.50 10.70
C ALA A 24 -6.11 1.82 9.54
N LEU A 25 -5.66 1.69 8.30
CA LEU A 25 -6.50 1.90 7.12
C LEU A 25 -7.67 0.91 7.06
N ALA A 26 -7.43 -0.37 7.34
CA ALA A 26 -8.49 -1.37 7.35
C ALA A 26 -9.59 -1.02 8.35
N ARG A 27 -9.22 -0.64 9.59
CA ARG A 27 -10.20 -0.21 10.60
C ARG A 27 -10.98 1.04 10.16
N ARG A 28 -10.30 2.00 9.58
CA ARG A 28 -10.91 3.24 9.11
C ARG A 28 -11.91 3.02 7.97
N LEU A 29 -11.61 2.11 7.05
CA LEU A 29 -12.47 1.83 5.89
C LEU A 29 -13.60 0.83 6.19
N ALA A 30 -13.48 -0.01 7.22
CA ALA A 30 -14.45 -1.06 7.53
C ALA A 30 -15.93 -0.58 7.64
N PRO A 31 -16.23 0.64 8.15
CA PRO A 31 -17.61 1.12 8.17
C PRO A 31 -18.23 1.35 6.80
N THR A 32 -17.44 1.63 5.77
CA THR A 32 -17.92 2.07 4.44
C THR A 32 -17.50 1.16 3.29
N HIS A 33 -16.56 0.23 3.48
CA HIS A 33 -16.01 -0.65 2.45
C HIS A 33 -16.12 -2.11 2.88
N ASP A 34 -16.29 -3.00 1.91
CA ASP A 34 -16.01 -4.42 2.08
C ASP A 34 -14.52 -4.63 1.86
N LEU A 35 -13.87 -5.31 2.81
CA LEU A 35 -12.42 -5.37 2.85
C LEU A 35 -11.88 -6.74 2.45
N VAL A 36 -10.83 -6.74 1.64
CA VAL A 36 -9.96 -7.87 1.36
C VAL A 36 -8.58 -7.53 1.92
N LEU A 37 -8.13 -8.27 2.94
CA LEU A 37 -6.89 -7.98 3.64
C LEU A 37 -5.79 -8.93 3.21
N GLY A 38 -4.83 -8.40 2.44
CA GLY A 38 -3.72 -9.14 1.87
C GLY A 38 -2.49 -9.21 2.77
N GLY A 39 -1.94 -10.42 2.93
CA GLY A 39 -0.70 -10.66 3.67
C GLY A 39 -0.28 -12.12 3.65
N ARG A 40 0.89 -12.42 4.23
CA ARG A 40 1.41 -13.81 4.31
C ARG A 40 0.58 -14.75 5.21
N GLY A 41 -0.38 -14.18 5.94
CA GLY A 41 -1.16 -14.90 6.95
C GLY A 41 -0.57 -14.76 8.37
N GLY A 42 -1.14 -15.53 9.30
CA GLY A 42 -0.76 -15.53 10.72
C GLY A 42 -1.77 -14.80 11.62
N ALA A 43 -1.63 -15.01 12.93
CA ALA A 43 -2.61 -14.60 13.93
C ALA A 43 -3.04 -13.12 13.84
N ALA A 44 -2.12 -12.22 13.53
CA ALA A 44 -2.43 -10.79 13.43
C ALA A 44 -3.38 -10.46 12.26
N LEU A 45 -3.18 -11.07 11.09
CA LEU A 45 -4.07 -10.88 9.96
C LEU A 45 -5.43 -11.54 10.21
N ASP A 46 -5.42 -12.78 10.73
CA ASP A 46 -6.63 -13.53 10.99
C ASP A 46 -7.50 -12.85 12.06
N ALA A 47 -6.88 -12.31 13.13
CA ALA A 47 -7.57 -11.51 14.15
C ALA A 47 -8.19 -10.23 13.57
N LEU A 48 -7.46 -9.52 12.74
CA LEU A 48 -7.98 -8.30 12.12
C LEU A 48 -9.12 -8.60 11.15
N CYS A 49 -9.04 -9.69 10.37
CA CYS A 49 -10.14 -10.10 9.51
C CYS A 49 -11.39 -10.46 10.33
N ALA A 50 -11.22 -11.18 11.44
CA ALA A 50 -12.33 -11.52 12.34
C ALA A 50 -12.95 -10.27 13.01
N GLU A 51 -12.10 -9.32 13.45
CA GLU A 51 -12.52 -8.03 14.04
C GLU A 51 -13.40 -7.23 13.07
N LEU A 52 -13.02 -7.19 11.79
CA LEU A 52 -13.64 -6.30 10.80
C LEU A 52 -14.65 -7.00 9.86
N GLY A 53 -14.84 -8.30 9.99
CA GLY A 53 -15.62 -9.09 9.03
C GLY A 53 -15.01 -9.08 7.62
N ALA A 54 -13.68 -8.95 7.53
CA ALA A 54 -12.96 -8.82 6.27
C ALA A 54 -12.56 -10.18 5.69
N THR A 55 -12.41 -10.26 4.37
CA THR A 55 -11.93 -11.46 3.68
C THR A 55 -10.41 -11.53 3.73
N PRO A 56 -9.80 -12.57 4.28
CA PRO A 56 -8.36 -12.74 4.24
C PRO A 56 -7.89 -13.16 2.84
N LEU A 57 -6.82 -12.56 2.34
CA LEU A 57 -6.14 -12.95 1.11
C LEU A 57 -4.68 -13.29 1.41
N ARG A 58 -4.35 -14.57 1.33
CA ARG A 58 -2.99 -15.04 1.59
C ARG A 58 -2.11 -14.81 0.36
N LEU A 59 -1.19 -13.84 0.47
CA LEU A 59 -0.24 -13.46 -0.57
C LEU A 59 1.17 -13.40 0.01
N ASP A 60 2.09 -14.07 -0.67
CA ASP A 60 3.52 -13.86 -0.46
C ASP A 60 4.07 -12.97 -1.59
N LEU A 61 4.36 -11.72 -1.28
CA LEU A 61 4.82 -10.75 -2.26
C LEU A 61 6.23 -11.04 -2.81
N THR A 62 6.93 -12.01 -2.26
CA THR A 62 8.19 -12.52 -2.83
C THR A 62 7.96 -13.50 -3.98
N ARG A 63 6.69 -13.92 -4.20
CA ARG A 63 6.30 -14.96 -5.17
C ARG A 63 5.16 -14.48 -6.07
N PRO A 64 5.37 -13.43 -6.91
CA PRO A 64 4.33 -12.87 -7.78
C PRO A 64 3.68 -13.89 -8.71
N GLU A 65 4.40 -14.95 -9.10
CA GLU A 65 3.88 -16.03 -9.94
C GLU A 65 2.71 -16.81 -9.31
N THR A 66 2.51 -16.68 -7.99
CA THR A 66 1.40 -17.36 -7.28
C THR A 66 0.12 -16.53 -7.22
N PHE A 67 0.16 -15.25 -7.61
CA PHE A 67 -0.97 -14.33 -7.38
C PHE A 67 -2.21 -14.69 -8.18
N ALA A 68 -2.05 -15.15 -9.43
CA ALA A 68 -3.19 -15.53 -10.26
C ALA A 68 -4.04 -16.62 -9.59
N ALA A 69 -3.38 -17.62 -9.01
CA ALA A 69 -4.06 -18.69 -8.27
C ALA A 69 -4.74 -18.16 -6.99
N ALA A 70 -4.05 -17.31 -6.23
CA ALA A 70 -4.59 -16.74 -4.99
C ALA A 70 -5.80 -15.82 -5.23
N LEU A 71 -5.82 -15.11 -6.36
CA LEU A 71 -6.90 -14.22 -6.75
C LEU A 71 -8.08 -14.94 -7.43
N GLY A 72 -7.92 -16.20 -7.83
CA GLY A 72 -8.92 -16.92 -8.63
C GLY A 72 -10.29 -17.06 -7.98
N SER A 73 -10.38 -16.99 -6.65
CA SER A 73 -11.63 -16.98 -5.88
C SER A 73 -12.13 -15.58 -5.54
N LEU A 74 -11.35 -14.54 -5.86
CA LEU A 74 -11.70 -13.17 -5.53
C LEU A 74 -12.71 -12.62 -6.56
N GLY A 75 -13.84 -12.17 -6.07
CA GLY A 75 -14.86 -11.56 -6.91
C GLY A 75 -14.50 -10.14 -7.36
N ARG A 76 -15.43 -9.23 -7.19
CA ARG A 76 -15.27 -7.82 -7.51
C ARG A 76 -14.23 -7.15 -6.62
N VAL A 77 -13.35 -6.33 -7.21
CA VAL A 77 -12.44 -5.41 -6.50
C VAL A 77 -12.62 -4.02 -7.11
N THR A 78 -12.96 -3.05 -6.27
CA THR A 78 -13.13 -1.65 -6.66
C THR A 78 -11.83 -0.87 -6.48
N HIS A 79 -11.18 -1.03 -5.32
CA HIS A 79 -9.94 -0.30 -5.00
C HIS A 79 -8.83 -1.24 -4.60
N VAL A 80 -7.60 -0.87 -4.95
CA VAL A 80 -6.40 -1.58 -4.54
C VAL A 80 -5.47 -0.61 -3.82
N VAL A 81 -5.04 -0.94 -2.61
CA VAL A 81 -4.04 -0.19 -1.85
C VAL A 81 -2.80 -1.04 -1.68
N HIS A 82 -1.76 -0.72 -2.43
CA HIS A 82 -0.44 -1.32 -2.30
C HIS A 82 0.29 -0.68 -1.12
N ASN A 83 0.04 -1.21 0.09
CA ASN A 83 0.63 -0.70 1.32
C ASN A 83 1.81 -1.55 1.82
N ALA A 84 1.87 -2.82 1.45
CA ALA A 84 2.97 -3.68 1.84
C ALA A 84 4.32 -3.18 1.32
N GLY A 85 5.37 -3.38 2.09
CA GLY A 85 6.73 -3.05 1.68
C GLY A 85 7.75 -3.60 2.66
N VAL A 86 8.99 -3.61 2.22
CA VAL A 86 10.15 -3.98 3.02
C VAL A 86 11.22 -2.91 2.91
N VAL A 87 12.06 -2.80 3.94
CA VAL A 87 13.22 -1.91 3.98
C VAL A 87 14.41 -2.67 4.55
N GLU A 88 15.57 -2.45 3.94
CA GLU A 88 16.87 -2.89 4.46
C GLU A 88 17.88 -1.78 4.19
N LEU A 89 18.51 -1.28 5.25
CA LEU A 89 19.52 -0.24 5.14
C LEU A 89 20.91 -0.86 4.97
N GLY A 90 21.76 -0.17 4.26
CA GLY A 90 23.16 -0.55 4.06
C GLY A 90 23.82 0.26 2.95
N ALA A 91 25.14 0.39 3.02
CA ALA A 91 25.92 0.99 1.95
C ALA A 91 25.87 0.10 0.70
N VAL A 92 25.95 0.71 -0.48
CA VAL A 92 25.94 -0.04 -1.75
C VAL A 92 27.05 -1.10 -1.79
N GLU A 93 28.22 -0.78 -1.25
CA GLU A 93 29.38 -1.67 -1.16
C GLU A 93 29.10 -2.97 -0.38
N THR A 94 28.24 -2.91 0.65
CA THR A 94 27.99 -4.03 1.56
C THR A 94 26.65 -4.72 1.34
N GLN A 95 25.75 -4.16 0.53
CA GLN A 95 24.45 -4.78 0.24
C GLN A 95 24.59 -5.83 -0.86
N ALA A 96 24.40 -7.10 -0.48
CA ALA A 96 24.35 -8.22 -1.42
C ALA A 96 23.18 -8.09 -2.40
N HIS A 97 23.31 -8.69 -3.59
CA HIS A 97 22.30 -8.60 -4.64
C HIS A 97 20.95 -9.19 -4.24
N GLU A 98 20.91 -10.14 -3.32
CA GLU A 98 19.67 -10.73 -2.78
C GLU A 98 18.82 -9.68 -2.06
N VAL A 99 19.43 -8.73 -1.35
CA VAL A 99 18.73 -7.62 -0.69
C VAL A 99 18.06 -6.74 -1.74
N TRP A 100 18.76 -6.43 -2.83
CA TRP A 100 18.23 -5.67 -3.95
C TRP A 100 17.08 -6.40 -4.63
N THR A 101 17.29 -7.66 -4.98
CA THR A 101 16.28 -8.49 -5.63
C THR A 101 15.02 -8.61 -4.78
N HIS A 102 15.18 -8.92 -3.48
CA HIS A 102 14.06 -9.03 -2.54
C HIS A 102 13.30 -7.70 -2.41
N THR A 103 14.03 -6.59 -2.24
CA THR A 103 13.42 -5.27 -2.05
C THR A 103 12.65 -4.82 -3.30
N LEU A 104 13.23 -4.98 -4.48
CA LEU A 104 12.58 -4.66 -5.76
C LEU A 104 11.37 -5.56 -6.02
N THR A 105 11.51 -6.86 -5.73
CA THR A 105 10.40 -7.81 -5.91
C THR A 105 9.21 -7.41 -5.06
N VAL A 106 9.40 -7.20 -3.77
CA VAL A 106 8.29 -6.89 -2.85
C VAL A 106 7.71 -5.49 -3.08
N ASN A 107 8.57 -4.48 -3.28
CA ASN A 107 8.14 -3.09 -3.31
C ASN A 107 7.70 -2.61 -4.70
N THR A 108 8.04 -3.33 -5.79
CA THR A 108 7.78 -2.87 -7.17
C THR A 108 7.15 -3.96 -8.03
N VAL A 109 7.81 -5.12 -8.17
CA VAL A 109 7.35 -6.19 -9.07
C VAL A 109 6.01 -6.77 -8.60
N ALA A 110 5.88 -7.05 -7.30
CA ALA A 110 4.64 -7.57 -6.73
C ALA A 110 3.46 -6.58 -6.89
N PRO A 111 3.58 -5.28 -6.56
CA PRO A 111 2.56 -4.29 -6.89
C PRO A 111 2.20 -4.24 -8.37
N ALA A 112 3.18 -4.31 -9.27
CA ALA A 112 2.93 -4.30 -10.72
C ALA A 112 2.10 -5.52 -11.16
N GLU A 113 2.51 -6.72 -10.74
CA GLU A 113 1.80 -7.96 -11.10
C GLU A 113 0.41 -8.02 -10.49
N LEU A 114 0.27 -7.65 -9.22
CA LEU A 114 -1.03 -7.62 -8.56
C LEU A 114 -1.98 -6.60 -9.22
N THR A 115 -1.47 -5.43 -9.60
CA THR A 115 -2.22 -4.45 -10.40
C THR A 115 -2.65 -5.04 -11.73
N ARG A 116 -1.74 -5.63 -12.49
CA ARG A 116 -2.04 -6.26 -13.80
C ARG A 116 -3.21 -7.25 -13.71
N LEU A 117 -3.20 -8.09 -12.68
CA LEU A 117 -4.25 -9.11 -12.48
C LEU A 117 -5.60 -8.51 -12.05
N LEU A 118 -5.58 -7.43 -11.25
CA LEU A 118 -6.80 -6.81 -10.71
C LEU A 118 -7.37 -5.72 -11.63
N LEU A 119 -6.58 -5.21 -12.56
CA LEU A 119 -6.96 -4.08 -13.41
C LEU A 119 -8.27 -4.29 -14.18
N PRO A 120 -8.60 -5.49 -14.73
CA PRO A 120 -9.90 -5.70 -15.35
C PRO A 120 -11.09 -5.47 -14.41
N SER A 121 -10.95 -5.80 -13.12
CA SER A 121 -11.98 -5.54 -12.11
C SER A 121 -12.05 -4.06 -11.75
N VAL A 122 -10.90 -3.43 -11.49
CA VAL A 122 -10.80 -2.01 -11.14
C VAL A 122 -11.34 -1.11 -12.25
N ARG A 123 -11.10 -1.48 -13.53
CA ARG A 123 -11.67 -0.76 -14.70
C ARG A 123 -13.20 -0.83 -14.72
N ARG A 124 -13.80 -2.02 -14.54
CA ARG A 124 -15.27 -2.17 -14.52
C ARG A 124 -15.90 -1.29 -13.44
N GLU A 125 -15.25 -1.17 -12.32
CA GLU A 125 -15.70 -0.38 -11.17
C GLU A 125 -15.32 1.11 -11.29
N ARG A 126 -14.52 1.50 -12.29
CA ARG A 126 -13.90 2.82 -12.41
C ARG A 126 -13.21 3.21 -11.10
N GLY A 127 -12.48 2.27 -10.53
CA GLY A 127 -11.96 2.31 -9.17
C GLY A 127 -10.73 3.19 -8.98
N THR A 128 -9.96 2.88 -7.93
CA THR A 128 -8.73 3.63 -7.60
C THR A 128 -7.62 2.65 -7.21
N VAL A 129 -6.41 2.89 -7.71
CA VAL A 129 -5.20 2.22 -7.27
C VAL A 129 -4.36 3.22 -6.47
N VAL A 130 -4.03 2.87 -5.22
CA VAL A 130 -3.19 3.70 -4.35
C VAL A 130 -1.88 2.97 -4.07
N PHE A 131 -0.78 3.62 -4.36
CA PHE A 131 0.55 3.16 -3.98
C PHE A 131 1.02 3.90 -2.73
N VAL A 132 1.21 3.17 -1.62
CA VAL A 132 1.88 3.71 -0.44
C VAL A 132 3.38 3.70 -0.69
N ASN A 133 3.88 4.82 -1.13
CA ASN A 133 5.27 5.05 -1.46
C ASN A 133 6.06 5.44 -0.20
N SER A 134 7.00 6.35 -0.30
CA SER A 134 7.82 6.90 0.78
C SER A 134 8.47 8.20 0.34
N GLY A 135 8.91 9.03 1.27
CA GLY A 135 9.85 10.10 0.97
C GLY A 135 11.12 9.63 0.26
N ALA A 136 11.52 8.36 0.48
CA ALA A 136 12.64 7.73 -0.23
C ALA A 136 12.36 7.47 -1.72
N GLY A 137 11.11 7.56 -2.18
CA GLY A 137 10.76 7.54 -3.61
C GLY A 137 10.88 8.92 -4.29
N LEU A 138 11.23 9.96 -3.54
CA LEU A 138 11.45 11.32 -4.03
C LEU A 138 12.91 11.77 -3.84
N THR A 139 13.59 11.24 -2.81
CA THR A 139 14.98 11.59 -2.48
C THR A 139 15.70 10.35 -1.93
N ALA A 140 16.87 10.04 -2.48
CA ALA A 140 17.71 8.96 -1.98
C ALA A 140 18.76 9.51 -1.02
N ASN A 141 18.92 8.83 0.12
CA ASN A 141 19.93 9.15 1.13
C ASN A 141 21.02 8.06 1.16
N PRO A 142 22.25 8.37 1.61
CA PRO A 142 23.27 7.36 1.86
C PRO A 142 22.74 6.24 2.77
N GLY A 143 23.08 4.98 2.47
CA GLY A 143 22.60 3.81 3.20
C GLY A 143 21.16 3.36 2.89
N TRP A 144 20.46 4.04 1.99
CA TRP A 144 19.07 3.73 1.64
C TRP A 144 18.91 3.24 0.18
N ALA A 145 20.00 2.93 -0.51
CA ALA A 145 20.01 2.80 -1.96
C ALA A 145 18.99 1.79 -2.52
N SER A 146 18.96 0.55 -2.02
CA SER A 146 18.03 -0.48 -2.51
C SER A 146 16.57 -0.12 -2.26
N TYR A 147 16.28 0.41 -1.08
CA TYR A 147 14.94 0.87 -0.73
C TYR A 147 14.51 2.07 -1.58
N ALA A 148 15.36 3.10 -1.68
CA ALA A 148 15.08 4.28 -2.48
C ALA A 148 14.88 3.93 -3.96
N ALA A 149 15.73 3.09 -4.53
CA ALA A 149 15.57 2.59 -5.89
C ALA A 149 14.20 1.92 -6.11
N SER A 150 13.78 1.04 -5.18
CA SER A 150 12.48 0.39 -5.28
C SER A 150 11.31 1.37 -5.20
N LYS A 151 11.42 2.41 -4.37
CA LYS A 151 10.36 3.42 -4.22
C LYS A 151 10.33 4.45 -5.36
N HIS A 152 11.47 4.74 -6.00
CA HIS A 152 11.52 5.49 -7.27
C HIS A 152 10.91 4.66 -8.41
N ALA A 153 11.21 3.37 -8.48
CA ALA A 153 10.59 2.46 -9.45
C ALA A 153 9.07 2.36 -9.26
N LEU A 154 8.60 2.31 -7.99
CA LEU A 154 7.16 2.32 -7.68
C LEU A 154 6.50 3.66 -8.11
N LYS A 155 7.21 4.79 -7.99
CA LYS A 155 6.74 6.08 -8.51
C LYS A 155 6.57 6.02 -10.02
N ALA A 156 7.59 5.55 -10.74
CA ALA A 156 7.55 5.44 -12.19
C ALA A 156 6.39 4.53 -12.66
N LEU A 157 6.16 3.41 -11.97
CA LEU A 157 5.01 2.53 -12.22
C LEU A 157 3.68 3.28 -12.05
N ALA A 158 3.52 4.03 -10.96
CA ALA A 158 2.29 4.78 -10.68
C ALA A 158 2.04 5.87 -11.75
N ASP A 159 3.09 6.58 -12.17
CA ASP A 159 2.99 7.64 -13.17
C ASP A 159 2.60 7.09 -14.55
N ALA A 160 3.22 5.99 -14.99
CA ALA A 160 2.88 5.31 -16.24
C ALA A 160 1.44 4.80 -16.21
N LEU A 161 1.07 4.05 -15.16
CA LEU A 161 -0.26 3.49 -14.99
C LEU A 161 -1.34 4.59 -14.98
N ARG A 162 -1.08 5.74 -14.40
CA ARG A 162 -2.01 6.87 -14.36
C ARG A 162 -2.36 7.35 -15.76
N GLY A 163 -1.37 7.45 -16.64
CA GLY A 163 -1.57 7.81 -18.05
C GLY A 163 -2.35 6.75 -18.82
N GLU A 164 -1.98 5.47 -18.63
CA GLU A 164 -2.60 4.33 -19.30
C GLU A 164 -4.09 4.18 -18.92
N GLU A 165 -4.43 4.44 -17.66
CA GLU A 165 -5.76 4.18 -17.11
C GLU A 165 -6.72 5.38 -17.12
N ALA A 166 -6.25 6.56 -17.49
CA ALA A 166 -7.08 7.77 -17.54
C ALA A 166 -8.32 7.60 -18.43
N GLY A 167 -8.17 6.98 -19.60
CA GLY A 167 -9.26 6.69 -20.54
C GLY A 167 -10.27 5.66 -20.02
N HIS A 168 -9.90 4.84 -19.05
CA HIS A 168 -10.76 3.87 -18.40
C HIS A 168 -11.47 4.42 -17.16
N GLY A 169 -11.18 5.65 -16.75
CA GLY A 169 -11.74 6.30 -15.57
C GLY A 169 -11.21 5.70 -14.25
N VAL A 170 -10.09 4.98 -14.28
CA VAL A 170 -9.38 4.51 -13.08
C VAL A 170 -8.49 5.64 -12.57
N ARG A 171 -8.55 5.89 -11.27
CA ARG A 171 -7.66 6.85 -10.60
C ARG A 171 -6.43 6.13 -10.08
N VAL A 172 -5.27 6.77 -10.22
CA VAL A 172 -4.01 6.25 -9.70
C VAL A 172 -3.33 7.33 -8.85
N SER A 173 -3.05 7.00 -7.60
CA SER A 173 -2.51 7.92 -6.60
C SER A 173 -1.29 7.33 -5.92
N SER A 174 -0.32 8.17 -5.60
CA SER A 174 0.82 7.84 -4.74
C SER A 174 0.75 8.65 -3.45
N VAL A 175 0.83 7.97 -2.31
CA VAL A 175 0.96 8.62 -1.00
C VAL A 175 2.40 8.43 -0.53
N TYR A 176 3.07 9.50 -0.09
CA TYR A 176 4.47 9.52 0.32
C TYR A 176 4.58 9.84 1.81
N PRO A 177 4.40 8.87 2.69
CA PRO A 177 4.58 9.08 4.12
C PRO A 177 6.05 9.39 4.44
N GLY A 178 6.25 10.27 5.41
CA GLY A 178 7.49 10.38 6.15
C GLY A 178 7.67 9.22 7.14
N ARG A 179 8.58 9.36 8.08
CA ARG A 179 8.77 8.36 9.15
C ARG A 179 7.48 8.22 9.97
N THR A 180 6.94 7.01 9.98
CA THR A 180 5.64 6.70 10.60
C THR A 180 5.85 5.65 11.70
N ALA A 181 5.18 5.78 12.83
CA ALA A 181 5.31 4.92 14.01
C ALA A 181 4.82 3.48 13.74
N THR A 182 5.66 2.66 13.11
CA THR A 182 5.38 1.29 12.69
C THR A 182 6.52 0.35 13.09
N GLU A 183 6.29 -0.95 12.99
CA GLU A 183 7.35 -1.95 13.19
C GLU A 183 8.47 -1.80 12.14
N MET A 184 8.15 -1.40 10.91
CA MET A 184 9.14 -1.05 9.89
C MET A 184 10.05 0.08 10.37
N GLN A 185 9.50 1.14 10.98
CA GLN A 185 10.28 2.24 11.51
C GLN A 185 11.13 1.83 12.73
N ARG A 186 10.64 0.90 13.56
CA ARG A 186 11.43 0.30 14.64
C ARG A 186 12.66 -0.40 14.10
N LYS A 187 12.47 -1.23 13.05
CA LYS A 187 13.59 -1.90 12.35
C LYS A 187 14.58 -0.88 11.79
N VAL A 188 14.11 0.17 11.13
CA VAL A 188 14.97 1.24 10.58
C VAL A 188 15.79 1.89 11.70
N ARG A 189 15.18 2.24 12.82
CA ARG A 189 15.90 2.84 13.95
C ARG A 189 16.98 1.91 14.53
N ALA A 190 16.69 0.61 14.63
CA ALA A 190 17.67 -0.38 15.04
C ALA A 190 18.87 -0.45 14.08
N GLN A 191 18.62 -0.42 12.77
CA GLN A 191 19.68 -0.41 11.76
C GLN A 191 20.47 0.91 11.73
N GLU A 192 19.88 2.01 12.12
CA GLU A 192 20.55 3.31 12.32
C GLU A 192 21.32 3.38 13.65
N GLY A 193 21.25 2.36 14.51
CA GLY A 193 21.87 2.37 15.83
C GLY A 193 21.22 3.38 16.81
N ALA A 194 19.95 3.71 16.62
CA ALA A 194 19.27 4.76 17.35
C ALA A 194 18.01 4.26 18.08
N ALA A 195 17.64 4.89 19.19
CA ALA A 195 16.45 4.56 19.94
C ALA A 195 15.16 4.79 19.12
N TYR A 196 14.16 3.98 19.39
CA TYR A 196 12.82 4.12 18.80
C TYR A 196 11.87 4.69 19.85
N ASP A 197 11.39 5.90 19.58
CA ASP A 197 10.29 6.53 20.32
C ASP A 197 9.13 6.74 19.33
N PRO A 198 8.00 6.05 19.47
CA PRO A 198 6.88 6.20 18.54
C PRO A 198 6.31 7.63 18.53
N ALA A 199 6.41 8.38 19.62
CA ALA A 199 5.90 9.75 19.68
C ALA A 199 6.68 10.74 18.79
N ALA A 200 7.89 10.37 18.35
CA ALA A 200 8.70 11.16 17.42
C ALA A 200 8.35 10.95 15.94
N PHE A 201 7.33 10.16 15.64
CA PHE A 201 6.98 9.78 14.27
C PHE A 201 5.49 10.04 13.99
N ILE A 202 5.14 10.11 12.70
CA ILE A 202 3.74 10.24 12.28
C ILE A 202 2.94 9.04 12.81
N ASP A 203 1.76 9.29 13.37
CA ASP A 203 0.84 8.22 13.73
C ASP A 203 0.36 7.48 12.45
N PRO A 204 0.37 6.13 12.43
CA PRO A 204 -0.20 5.34 11.32
C PRO A 204 -1.62 5.75 10.95
N GLU A 205 -2.44 6.19 11.91
CA GLU A 205 -3.82 6.64 11.67
C GLU A 205 -3.86 7.93 10.84
N THR A 206 -2.89 8.84 10.99
CA THR A 206 -2.79 10.04 10.15
C THR A 206 -2.56 9.69 8.69
N VAL A 207 -1.69 8.70 8.42
CA VAL A 207 -1.45 8.22 7.06
C VAL A 207 -2.68 7.47 6.52
N ALA A 208 -3.32 6.66 7.35
CA ALA A 208 -4.55 5.95 7.01
C ALA A 208 -5.69 6.94 6.64
N ALA A 209 -5.84 8.02 7.41
CA ALA A 209 -6.80 9.08 7.12
C ALA A 209 -6.54 9.75 5.77
N THR A 210 -5.27 9.98 5.46
CA THR A 210 -4.86 10.54 4.15
C THR A 210 -5.19 9.59 3.00
N ILE A 211 -4.94 8.30 3.14
CA ILE A 211 -5.27 7.31 2.12
C ILE A 211 -6.79 7.20 1.94
N ALA A 212 -7.57 7.18 3.01
CA ALA A 212 -9.02 7.18 2.94
C ALA A 212 -9.54 8.42 2.20
N PHE A 213 -9.03 9.60 2.50
CA PHE A 213 -9.36 10.84 1.78
C PHE A 213 -9.05 10.74 0.28
N VAL A 214 -7.94 10.10 -0.10
CA VAL A 214 -7.61 9.86 -1.52
C VAL A 214 -8.64 8.94 -2.19
N LEU A 215 -9.08 7.88 -1.50
CA LEU A 215 -10.10 6.95 -2.03
C LEU A 215 -11.46 7.62 -2.19
N ASP A 216 -11.85 8.45 -1.22
CA ASP A 216 -13.16 9.12 -1.14
C ASP A 216 -13.22 10.44 -1.92
N ALA A 217 -12.11 10.88 -2.53
CA ALA A 217 -12.09 12.12 -3.30
C ALA A 217 -13.17 12.16 -4.38
N PRO A 218 -13.83 13.32 -4.64
CA PRO A 218 -14.81 13.47 -5.70
C PRO A 218 -14.27 13.03 -7.05
N ARG A 219 -15.15 12.53 -7.93
CA ARG A 219 -14.74 11.88 -9.19
C ARG A 219 -14.26 12.86 -10.26
N ASP A 220 -14.43 14.14 -10.07
CA ASP A 220 -13.93 15.23 -10.92
C ASP A 220 -12.45 15.57 -10.67
N ALA A 221 -11.85 14.96 -9.62
CA ALA A 221 -10.46 15.17 -9.24
C ALA A 221 -9.67 13.87 -9.05
N VAL A 222 -8.37 13.94 -9.26
CA VAL A 222 -7.40 12.90 -8.92
C VAL A 222 -6.31 13.52 -8.04
N LEU A 223 -6.13 12.99 -6.85
CA LEU A 223 -5.02 13.34 -5.96
C LEU A 223 -3.81 12.49 -6.39
N THR A 224 -3.00 13.02 -7.28
CA THR A 224 -1.93 12.24 -7.95
C THR A 224 -0.82 11.85 -7.00
N ASP A 225 -0.31 12.82 -6.23
CA ASP A 225 0.84 12.66 -5.33
C ASP A 225 0.56 13.41 -4.02
N VAL A 226 0.45 12.68 -2.93
CA VAL A 226 0.16 13.25 -1.61
C VAL A 226 1.31 12.97 -0.65
N THR A 227 1.96 14.02 -0.17
CA THR A 227 3.08 13.91 0.76
C THR A 227 2.60 14.18 2.20
N VAL A 228 2.92 13.25 3.11
CA VAL A 228 2.64 13.38 4.54
C VAL A 228 3.96 13.48 5.30
N ARG A 229 4.23 14.60 5.96
CA ARG A 229 5.47 14.84 6.71
C ARG A 229 5.18 14.99 8.21
N PRO A 230 6.16 14.68 9.08
CA PRO A 230 6.03 15.03 10.50
C PRO A 230 5.68 16.50 10.67
N GLY A 231 4.87 16.79 11.67
CA GLY A 231 4.54 18.15 12.04
C GLY A 231 5.75 18.92 12.59
N PRO A 232 5.70 20.25 12.64
CA PRO A 232 6.76 21.04 13.27
C PRO A 232 6.87 20.68 14.76
N GLY A 233 8.10 20.44 15.22
CA GLY A 233 8.39 20.05 16.62
C GLY A 233 8.38 18.53 16.90
N GLN A 234 8.26 17.70 15.90
CA GLN A 234 8.42 16.24 15.99
C GLN A 234 9.76 15.78 15.38
#